data_d4752bba8c25afeec23fdf7fcfa2cf4f
#
_entry.id   d4752bba8c25afeec23fdf7fcfa2cf4f
#
_cell.length_a   1.000
_cell.length_b   1.000
_cell.length_c   1.000
_cell.angle_alpha   90.00
_cell.angle_beta   90.00
_cell.angle_gamma   90.00
#
_symmetry.space_group_name_H-M   'P 1'
#
loop_
_entity.id
_entity.type
_entity.pdbx_description
1 polymer ?
#
loop_
_entity_poly.entity_id
_entity_poly.type
_entity_poly.pdbx_seq_one_letter_code
_entity_poly.pdbx_strand_id
1 'polypeptide(L)'
;VSSSVEIAQQIVKKGKIIDVKFRDTKYNVTYESKLDKPEFDFEVLVNEHTASASEILASAIQDSKGGTLIGTKTFGKAVIQNTYPLSNGSVFKLTTGQYVTRNGKEINHIGLTPDVEVENTTDRIDTSKYTPFDYTTKQSYGNSSDNVKAAKERLYLLDFYNGNTDSDVFDDELKTAIKDFQKANDLLSYGVLDIPTQKKIEKVFSKIEVTTDNQFEKAYELMGGNLEDLN
;
A
#
# COMPACT_ATOMS: atom_id res chain seq x y z
N VAL A 1 10.06 8.81 18.61
CA VAL A 1 11.46 8.37 18.81
C VAL A 1 11.53 7.24 19.82
N SER A 2 10.94 7.34 21.02
CA SER A 2 11.03 6.29 22.06
C SER A 2 10.55 4.93 21.56
N SER A 3 9.35 4.83 21.01
CA SER A 3 8.79 3.55 20.52
C SER A 3 9.64 2.91 19.41
N SER A 4 10.18 3.71 18.48
CA SER A 4 11.06 3.16 17.43
C SER A 4 12.39 2.66 17.98
N VAL A 5 12.91 3.31 19.02
CA VAL A 5 14.11 2.86 19.73
C VAL A 5 13.83 1.57 20.50
N GLU A 6 12.70 1.50 21.22
CA GLU A 6 12.28 0.30 21.96
C GLU A 6 12.11 -0.92 21.04
N ILE A 7 11.48 -0.72 19.87
CA ILE A 7 11.38 -1.78 18.85
C ILE A 7 12.78 -2.16 18.33
N ALA A 8 13.60 -1.17 17.97
CA ALA A 8 14.95 -1.42 17.49
C ALA A 8 15.79 -2.22 18.50
N GLN A 9 15.61 -1.98 19.80
CA GLN A 9 16.31 -2.72 20.86
C GLN A 9 15.95 -4.22 20.91
N GLN A 10 14.80 -4.61 20.35
CA GLN A 10 14.33 -6.01 20.29
C GLN A 10 14.79 -6.76 19.03
N ILE A 11 15.15 -6.03 17.96
CA ILE A 11 15.40 -6.64 16.65
C ILE A 11 16.76 -6.26 16.04
N VAL A 12 17.40 -5.21 16.53
CA VAL A 12 18.71 -4.75 16.02
C VAL A 12 19.82 -5.26 16.93
N LYS A 13 20.81 -5.95 16.37
CA LYS A 13 21.95 -6.45 17.14
C LYS A 13 22.73 -5.32 17.81
N LYS A 14 23.41 -5.68 18.90
CA LYS A 14 24.21 -4.83 19.77
C LYS A 14 24.98 -3.73 19.06
N GLY A 15 24.88 -2.52 19.60
CA GLY A 15 25.53 -1.31 19.16
C GLY A 15 24.56 -0.13 19.02
N LYS A 16 25.04 0.93 18.46
CA LYS A 16 24.25 2.16 18.29
C LYS A 16 23.00 1.91 17.43
N ILE A 17 21.88 2.50 17.84
CA ILE A 17 20.66 2.61 17.05
C ILE A 17 20.67 3.95 16.32
N ILE A 18 20.86 5.06 17.08
CA ILE A 18 20.78 6.42 16.56
C ILE A 18 21.49 7.40 17.49
N ASP A 19 22.06 8.47 16.95
CA ASP A 19 22.47 9.67 17.70
C ASP A 19 21.46 10.78 17.55
N VAL A 20 21.04 11.38 18.65
CA VAL A 20 20.23 12.59 18.69
C VAL A 20 21.13 13.76 19.01
N LYS A 21 21.16 14.76 18.13
CA LYS A 21 21.98 15.97 18.26
C LYS A 21 21.10 17.19 18.48
N PHE A 22 21.41 17.93 19.52
CA PHE A 22 20.78 19.21 19.85
C PHE A 22 21.75 20.38 19.62
N ARG A 23 21.20 21.59 19.52
CA ARG A 23 21.99 22.81 19.40
C ARG A 23 22.97 22.95 20.58
N ASP A 24 22.51 22.71 21.82
CA ASP A 24 23.36 22.57 23.00
C ASP A 24 23.78 21.11 23.12
N THR A 25 25.05 20.85 22.86
CA THR A 25 25.62 19.49 22.77
C THR A 25 25.54 18.71 24.08
N LYS A 26 25.33 19.39 25.23
CA LYS A 26 25.15 18.70 26.52
C LYS A 26 23.87 17.84 26.58
N TYR A 27 22.91 18.09 25.67
CA TYR A 27 21.68 17.32 25.56
C TYR A 27 21.73 16.20 24.50
N ASN A 28 22.87 16.03 23.84
CA ASN A 28 23.04 14.96 22.89
C ASN A 28 22.83 13.60 23.55
N VAL A 29 22.15 12.70 22.86
CA VAL A 29 21.82 11.35 23.36
C VAL A 29 22.15 10.33 22.29
N THR A 30 22.83 9.27 22.66
CA THR A 30 22.99 8.07 21.83
C THR A 30 22.09 6.96 22.38
N TYR A 31 21.30 6.39 21.51
CA TYR A 31 20.48 5.21 21.82
C TYR A 31 21.18 3.95 21.29
N GLU A 32 21.19 2.89 22.09
CA GLU A 32 21.89 1.66 21.79
C GLU A 32 21.01 0.41 22.01
N SER A 33 21.26 -0.62 21.24
CA SER A 33 20.78 -1.97 21.49
C SER A 33 21.84 -2.78 22.22
N LYS A 34 21.39 -3.68 23.11
CA LYS A 34 22.21 -4.67 23.83
C LYS A 34 21.94 -6.10 23.35
N LEU A 35 21.09 -6.26 22.35
CA LEU A 35 20.66 -7.56 21.81
C LEU A 35 21.84 -8.24 21.12
N ASP A 36 22.21 -9.43 21.56
CA ASP A 36 23.33 -10.17 20.97
C ASP A 36 22.97 -10.64 19.54
N LYS A 37 21.76 -11.20 19.34
CA LYS A 37 21.26 -11.67 18.06
C LYS A 37 19.72 -11.53 17.98
N PRO A 38 19.16 -11.07 16.86
CA PRO A 38 17.72 -11.18 16.61
C PRO A 38 17.25 -12.64 16.61
N GLU A 39 16.02 -12.90 17.04
CA GLU A 39 15.43 -14.24 17.10
C GLU A 39 14.96 -14.75 15.73
N PHE A 40 14.77 -13.85 14.77
CA PHE A 40 14.24 -14.14 13.44
C PHE A 40 14.87 -13.23 12.39
N ASP A 41 14.85 -13.69 11.15
CA ASP A 41 15.17 -12.90 9.97
C ASP A 41 13.93 -12.15 9.51
N PHE A 42 14.11 -10.97 8.92
CA PHE A 42 13.03 -10.14 8.43
C PHE A 42 13.49 -9.18 7.34
N GLU A 43 12.53 -8.77 6.51
CA GLU A 43 12.70 -7.74 5.50
C GLU A 43 11.84 -6.52 5.86
N VAL A 44 12.23 -5.34 5.37
CA VAL A 44 11.56 -4.07 5.70
C VAL A 44 11.12 -3.36 4.44
N LEU A 45 9.81 -3.23 4.27
CA LEU A 45 9.24 -2.47 3.16
C LEU A 45 9.26 -0.97 3.49
N VAL A 46 9.78 -0.17 2.58
CA VAL A 46 9.89 1.29 2.71
C VAL A 46 9.47 2.00 1.43
N ASN A 47 8.93 3.20 1.58
CA ASN A 47 8.58 4.05 0.45
C ASN A 47 8.72 5.54 0.79
N GLU A 48 8.36 6.43 -0.12
CA GLU A 48 8.42 7.89 0.04
C GLU A 48 7.55 8.44 1.19
N HIS A 49 6.63 7.65 1.74
CA HIS A 49 5.82 7.99 2.90
C HIS A 49 6.44 7.50 4.22
N THR A 50 7.48 6.66 4.16
CA THR A 50 8.26 6.25 5.34
C THR A 50 9.04 7.44 5.86
N ALA A 51 8.71 7.92 7.06
CA ALA A 51 9.26 9.17 7.59
C ALA A 51 9.57 9.10 9.10
N SER A 52 10.50 9.96 9.57
CA SER A 52 10.75 10.26 10.99
C SER A 52 11.09 9.00 11.81
N ALA A 53 10.22 8.60 12.76
CA ALA A 53 10.44 7.44 13.64
C ALA A 53 10.62 6.13 12.86
N SER A 54 9.92 5.99 11.74
CA SER A 54 10.07 4.84 10.83
C SER A 54 11.45 4.83 10.17
N GLU A 55 12.01 5.99 9.84
CA GLU A 55 13.37 6.09 9.30
C GLU A 55 14.44 5.80 10.33
N ILE A 56 14.18 6.10 11.62
CA ILE A 56 15.08 5.68 12.72
C ILE A 56 15.17 4.16 12.77
N LEU A 57 14.03 3.48 12.74
CA LEU A 57 13.98 2.02 12.78
C LEU A 57 14.61 1.41 11.52
N ALA A 58 14.21 1.86 10.35
CA ALA A 58 14.71 1.37 9.07
C ALA A 58 16.24 1.57 8.96
N SER A 59 16.76 2.76 9.31
CA SER A 59 18.19 3.02 9.26
C SER A 59 18.98 2.17 10.24
N ALA A 60 18.46 1.91 11.44
CA ALA A 60 19.12 1.07 12.43
C ALA A 60 19.22 -0.40 11.95
N ILE A 61 18.18 -0.90 11.29
CA ILE A 61 18.15 -2.23 10.68
C ILE A 61 19.16 -2.31 9.53
N GLN A 62 19.08 -1.38 8.58
CA GLN A 62 19.99 -1.32 7.42
C GLN A 62 21.46 -1.23 7.84
N ASP A 63 21.80 -0.25 8.67
CA ASP A 63 23.17 0.01 9.12
C ASP A 63 23.74 -1.14 9.98
N SER A 64 22.88 -1.91 10.67
CA SER A 64 23.29 -3.08 11.44
C SER A 64 23.43 -4.34 10.59
N LYS A 65 22.95 -4.31 9.34
CA LYS A 65 22.79 -5.48 8.47
C LYS A 65 21.92 -6.56 9.13
N GLY A 66 20.86 -6.12 9.81
CA GLY A 66 19.91 -6.99 10.52
C GLY A 66 18.74 -7.44 9.66
N GLY A 67 18.49 -6.77 8.53
CA GLY A 67 17.46 -7.06 7.54
C GLY A 67 17.71 -6.21 6.31
N THR A 68 17.01 -6.47 5.21
CA THR A 68 17.12 -5.76 3.93
C THR A 68 15.99 -4.73 3.80
N LEU A 69 16.30 -3.51 3.42
CA LEU A 69 15.30 -2.51 3.06
C LEU A 69 14.92 -2.69 1.59
N ILE A 70 13.64 -2.88 1.33
CA ILE A 70 13.07 -3.10 -0.02
C ILE A 70 12.04 -2.02 -0.31
N GLY A 71 12.07 -1.45 -1.48
CA GLY A 71 11.08 -0.48 -1.91
C GLY A 71 11.64 0.75 -2.57
N THR A 72 11.15 1.93 -2.22
CA THR A 72 11.60 3.20 -2.76
C THR A 72 12.23 4.08 -1.69
N LYS A 73 12.90 5.14 -2.11
CA LYS A 73 13.60 6.07 -1.23
C LYS A 73 12.64 6.70 -0.22
N THR A 74 13.04 6.75 1.06
CA THR A 74 12.20 7.30 2.13
C THR A 74 12.13 8.82 2.12
N PHE A 75 11.24 9.39 2.93
CA PHE A 75 10.90 10.82 2.95
C PHE A 75 12.08 11.74 3.32
N GLY A 76 12.90 11.34 4.30
CA GLY A 76 14.01 12.18 4.76
C GLY A 76 13.62 13.23 5.82
N LYS A 77 12.93 12.81 6.89
CA LYS A 77 12.61 13.69 8.02
C LYS A 77 13.41 13.31 9.26
N ALA A 78 14.59 13.89 9.42
CA ALA A 78 15.50 13.61 10.53
C ALA A 78 15.57 14.71 11.59
N VAL A 79 14.49 15.47 11.77
CA VAL A 79 14.41 16.54 12.76
C VAL A 79 13.53 16.15 13.95
N ILE A 80 13.88 16.67 15.14
CA ILE A 80 13.11 16.53 16.37
C ILE A 80 12.36 17.81 16.60
N GLN A 81 11.04 17.70 16.76
CA GLN A 81 10.15 18.83 16.97
C GLN A 81 9.42 18.68 18.31
N ASN A 82 9.46 19.72 19.11
CA ASN A 82 8.74 19.83 20.36
C ASN A 82 7.62 20.86 20.24
N THR A 83 6.53 20.61 20.94
CA THR A 83 5.37 21.52 21.02
C THR A 83 5.38 22.22 22.36
N TYR A 84 5.27 23.54 22.34
CA TYR A 84 5.31 24.40 23.51
C TYR A 84 3.98 25.15 23.65
N PRO A 85 3.23 24.96 24.75
CA PRO A 85 2.02 25.71 25.01
C PRO A 85 2.35 27.14 25.41
N LEU A 86 1.54 28.11 25.00
CA LEU A 86 1.60 29.50 25.37
C LEU A 86 0.50 29.83 26.37
N SER A 87 0.70 30.91 27.15
CA SER A 87 -0.24 31.35 28.19
C SER A 87 -1.64 31.71 27.69
N ASN A 88 -1.78 32.03 26.40
CA ASN A 88 -3.05 32.36 25.76
C ASN A 88 -3.79 31.13 25.20
N GLY A 89 -3.31 29.90 25.50
CA GLY A 89 -3.89 28.63 24.99
C GLY A 89 -3.42 28.23 23.58
N SER A 90 -2.64 29.07 22.90
CA SER A 90 -2.01 28.69 21.63
C SER A 90 -0.81 27.77 21.88
N VAL A 91 -0.37 27.10 20.82
CA VAL A 91 0.82 26.24 20.85
C VAL A 91 1.73 26.60 19.68
N PHE A 92 3.04 26.46 19.86
CA PHE A 92 3.96 26.50 18.73
C PHE A 92 4.83 25.25 18.71
N LYS A 93 5.21 24.85 17.51
CA LYS A 93 6.03 23.68 17.23
C LYS A 93 7.41 24.15 16.77
N LEU A 94 8.45 23.71 17.46
CA LEU A 94 9.82 24.14 17.20
C LEU A 94 10.70 22.92 16.93
N THR A 95 11.54 23.01 15.90
CA THR A 95 12.64 22.08 15.68
C THR A 95 13.76 22.38 16.68
N THR A 96 14.08 21.40 17.51
CA THR A 96 15.05 21.53 18.61
C THR A 96 16.29 20.67 18.45
N GLY A 97 16.23 19.66 17.56
CA GLY A 97 17.32 18.75 17.32
C GLY A 97 17.16 18.01 16.00
N GLN A 98 18.17 17.23 15.69
CA GLN A 98 18.18 16.30 14.56
C GLN A 98 18.77 14.97 14.99
N TYR A 99 18.52 13.94 14.20
CA TYR A 99 19.17 12.66 14.41
C TYR A 99 20.02 12.27 13.20
N VAL A 100 21.04 11.48 13.47
CA VAL A 100 21.90 10.84 12.47
C VAL A 100 21.86 9.33 12.68
N THR A 101 22.01 8.57 11.63
CA THR A 101 21.91 7.13 11.66
C THR A 101 23.06 6.47 12.45
N ARG A 102 22.99 5.16 12.65
CA ARG A 102 24.04 4.35 13.32
C ARG A 102 25.43 4.63 12.78
N ASN A 103 25.57 4.78 11.47
CA ASN A 103 26.83 5.02 10.77
C ASN A 103 27.15 6.52 10.60
N GLY A 104 26.41 7.41 11.25
CA GLY A 104 26.63 8.85 11.21
C GLY A 104 26.11 9.56 9.95
N LYS A 105 25.28 8.88 9.15
CA LYS A 105 24.64 9.47 7.97
C LYS A 105 23.60 10.51 8.37
N GLU A 106 23.61 11.65 7.70
CA GLU A 106 22.53 12.64 7.74
C GLU A 106 21.50 12.28 6.66
N ILE A 107 20.25 12.09 7.06
CA ILE A 107 19.16 11.72 6.16
C ILE A 107 18.08 12.81 6.04
N ASN A 108 18.27 13.96 6.71
CA ASN A 108 17.31 15.05 6.63
C ASN A 108 17.27 15.64 5.22
N HIS A 109 16.08 15.72 4.61
CA HIS A 109 15.86 16.09 3.21
C HIS A 109 16.53 15.17 2.17
N ILE A 110 17.09 14.05 2.61
CA ILE A 110 17.78 13.09 1.76
C ILE A 110 16.99 11.77 1.68
N GLY A 111 16.56 11.25 2.84
CA GLY A 111 15.95 9.93 2.97
C GLY A 111 16.97 8.78 2.99
N LEU A 112 16.44 7.58 3.21
CA LEU A 112 17.19 6.33 3.10
C LEU A 112 16.99 5.77 1.69
N THR A 113 18.08 5.33 1.07
CA THR A 113 18.00 4.53 -0.15
C THR A 113 17.83 3.07 0.26
N PRO A 114 16.82 2.34 -0.23
CA PRO A 114 16.66 0.93 0.07
C PRO A 114 17.83 0.10 -0.46
N ASP A 115 18.03 -1.08 0.10
CA ASP A 115 19.05 -2.02 -0.36
C ASP A 115 18.65 -2.71 -1.67
N VAL A 116 17.33 -2.90 -1.84
CA VAL A 116 16.71 -3.41 -3.07
C VAL A 116 15.65 -2.41 -3.51
N GLU A 117 15.91 -1.72 -4.60
CA GLU A 117 14.99 -0.72 -5.16
C GLU A 117 13.91 -1.40 -5.99
N VAL A 118 12.65 -1.27 -5.55
CA VAL A 118 11.47 -1.85 -6.19
C VAL A 118 10.30 -0.88 -6.06
N GLU A 119 9.65 -0.58 -7.17
CA GLU A 119 8.41 0.19 -7.21
C GLU A 119 7.21 -0.73 -7.43
N ASN A 120 6.10 -0.42 -6.76
CA ASN A 120 4.81 -1.02 -7.09
C ASN A 120 4.35 -0.50 -8.45
N THR A 121 3.76 -1.37 -9.25
CA THR A 121 3.21 -0.98 -10.55
C THR A 121 1.70 -0.85 -10.46
N THR A 122 1.16 0.14 -11.16
CA THR A 122 -0.27 0.33 -11.31
C THR A 122 -0.61 0.30 -12.78
N ASP A 123 -1.30 -0.75 -13.19
CA ASP A 123 -1.72 -0.98 -14.55
C ASP A 123 -3.23 -0.99 -14.66
N ARG A 124 -3.75 -0.78 -15.87
CA ARG A 124 -5.17 -1.01 -16.11
C ARG A 124 -5.47 -2.49 -16.07
N ILE A 125 -6.66 -2.81 -15.60
CA ILE A 125 -7.15 -4.19 -15.56
C ILE A 125 -7.02 -4.85 -16.95
N ASP A 126 -6.50 -6.06 -16.97
CA ASP A 126 -6.42 -6.85 -18.20
C ASP A 126 -7.79 -7.43 -18.51
N THR A 127 -8.53 -6.77 -19.39
CA THR A 127 -9.90 -7.17 -19.78
C THR A 127 -9.94 -8.49 -20.52
N SER A 128 -8.82 -8.99 -21.07
CA SER A 128 -8.74 -10.27 -21.79
C SER A 128 -8.93 -11.49 -20.89
N LYS A 129 -8.76 -11.32 -19.58
CA LYS A 129 -8.95 -12.38 -18.56
C LYS A 129 -10.42 -12.64 -18.21
N TYR A 130 -11.34 -11.85 -18.74
CA TYR A 130 -12.76 -11.89 -18.43
C TYR A 130 -13.60 -12.27 -19.65
N THR A 131 -14.77 -12.86 -19.41
CA THR A 131 -15.71 -13.23 -20.48
C THR A 131 -16.03 -12.01 -21.34
N PRO A 132 -15.85 -12.07 -22.68
CA PRO A 132 -16.11 -10.89 -23.53
C PRO A 132 -17.62 -10.66 -23.74
N PHE A 133 -18.04 -9.40 -23.89
CA PHE A 133 -19.37 -9.07 -24.42
C PHE A 133 -19.42 -9.27 -25.94
N ASP A 134 -20.52 -9.80 -26.46
CA ASP A 134 -20.73 -9.93 -27.91
C ASP A 134 -21.36 -8.68 -28.56
N TYR A 135 -22.00 -7.84 -27.74
CA TYR A 135 -22.70 -6.61 -28.14
C TYR A 135 -23.81 -6.79 -29.19
N THR A 136 -24.35 -8.00 -29.32
CA THR A 136 -25.37 -8.30 -30.36
C THR A 136 -26.77 -8.43 -29.78
N THR A 137 -26.86 -8.94 -28.54
CA THR A 137 -28.14 -9.26 -27.90
C THR A 137 -28.30 -8.57 -26.55
N LYS A 138 -29.54 -8.15 -26.25
CA LYS A 138 -29.90 -7.72 -24.90
C LYS A 138 -30.23 -8.92 -24.04
N GLN A 139 -29.94 -8.83 -22.74
CA GLN A 139 -30.27 -9.85 -21.75
C GLN A 139 -31.20 -9.28 -20.68
N SER A 140 -32.09 -10.12 -20.16
CA SER A 140 -33.04 -9.78 -19.11
C SER A 140 -33.22 -10.96 -18.16
N TYR A 141 -33.95 -10.74 -17.06
CA TYR A 141 -34.23 -11.75 -16.06
C TYR A 141 -34.64 -13.10 -16.68
N GLY A 142 -33.99 -14.18 -16.21
CA GLY A 142 -34.21 -15.56 -16.67
C GLY A 142 -33.42 -15.94 -17.92
N ASN A 143 -32.73 -15.02 -18.60
CA ASN A 143 -31.85 -15.40 -19.70
C ASN A 143 -30.54 -16.04 -19.16
N SER A 144 -29.92 -16.87 -19.98
CA SER A 144 -28.63 -17.52 -19.74
C SER A 144 -27.74 -17.30 -20.96
N SER A 145 -26.55 -16.71 -20.74
CA SER A 145 -25.58 -16.40 -21.80
C SER A 145 -24.25 -15.92 -21.27
N ASP A 146 -23.20 -15.97 -22.13
CA ASP A 146 -21.90 -15.39 -21.83
C ASP A 146 -21.98 -13.86 -21.53
N ASN A 147 -22.89 -13.14 -22.15
CA ASN A 147 -23.12 -11.71 -21.83
C ASN A 147 -23.59 -11.49 -20.37
N VAL A 148 -24.34 -12.44 -19.82
CA VAL A 148 -24.76 -12.39 -18.41
C VAL A 148 -23.58 -12.62 -17.51
N LYS A 149 -22.77 -13.65 -17.79
CA LYS A 149 -21.53 -13.95 -17.06
C LYS A 149 -20.58 -12.75 -17.13
N ALA A 150 -20.34 -12.20 -18.32
CA ALA A 150 -19.51 -11.01 -18.55
C ALA A 150 -19.95 -9.81 -17.71
N ALA A 151 -21.27 -9.61 -17.59
CA ALA A 151 -21.81 -8.52 -16.75
C ALA A 151 -21.60 -8.77 -15.27
N LYS A 152 -21.81 -10.00 -14.78
CA LYS A 152 -21.60 -10.37 -13.38
C LYS A 152 -20.14 -10.18 -12.96
N GLU A 153 -19.18 -10.70 -13.75
CA GLU A 153 -17.75 -10.54 -13.50
C GLU A 153 -17.35 -9.07 -13.33
N ARG A 154 -17.82 -8.21 -14.25
CA ARG A 154 -17.47 -6.80 -14.24
C ARG A 154 -18.16 -6.00 -13.15
N LEU A 155 -19.47 -6.25 -12.95
CA LEU A 155 -20.24 -5.56 -11.93
C LEU A 155 -19.81 -5.95 -10.51
N TYR A 156 -19.27 -7.16 -10.33
CA TYR A 156 -18.65 -7.58 -9.07
C TYR A 156 -17.43 -6.73 -8.75
N LEU A 157 -16.51 -6.55 -9.69
CA LEU A 157 -15.31 -5.73 -9.51
C LEU A 157 -15.59 -4.22 -9.48
N LEU A 158 -16.78 -3.82 -9.92
CA LEU A 158 -17.27 -2.44 -9.82
C LEU A 158 -18.15 -2.19 -8.58
N ASP A 159 -18.22 -3.16 -7.65
CA ASP A 159 -18.99 -3.10 -6.39
C ASP A 159 -20.52 -2.91 -6.57
N PHE A 160 -21.06 -3.33 -7.71
CA PHE A 160 -22.50 -3.33 -7.95
C PHE A 160 -23.18 -4.70 -7.75
N TYR A 161 -22.42 -5.79 -7.84
CA TYR A 161 -22.90 -7.17 -7.75
C TYR A 161 -22.08 -7.97 -6.74
N ASN A 162 -22.74 -8.75 -5.87
CA ASN A 162 -22.06 -9.55 -4.84
C ASN A 162 -22.39 -11.07 -4.94
N GLY A 163 -23.10 -11.48 -6.00
CA GLY A 163 -23.51 -12.87 -6.18
C GLY A 163 -22.47 -13.74 -6.88
N ASN A 164 -22.91 -14.88 -7.39
CA ASN A 164 -22.06 -15.83 -8.07
C ASN A 164 -21.67 -15.37 -9.48
N THR A 165 -20.41 -15.02 -9.67
CA THR A 165 -19.85 -14.56 -10.95
C THR A 165 -19.66 -15.68 -11.99
N ASP A 166 -19.61 -16.95 -11.57
CA ASP A 166 -19.46 -18.09 -12.47
C ASP A 166 -20.77 -18.49 -13.15
N SER A 167 -21.90 -18.02 -12.63
CA SER A 167 -23.21 -18.30 -13.19
C SER A 167 -23.52 -17.41 -14.39
N ASP A 168 -23.97 -18.01 -15.48
CA ASP A 168 -24.45 -17.35 -16.71
C ASP A 168 -25.95 -17.01 -16.68
N VAL A 169 -26.66 -17.30 -15.56
CA VAL A 169 -28.11 -17.05 -15.41
C VAL A 169 -28.38 -15.65 -14.88
N PHE A 170 -29.23 -14.92 -15.58
CA PHE A 170 -29.69 -13.58 -15.18
C PHE A 170 -30.70 -13.69 -14.03
N ASP A 171 -30.27 -13.46 -12.82
CA ASP A 171 -31.05 -13.51 -11.58
C ASP A 171 -31.55 -12.11 -11.13
N ASP A 172 -32.33 -12.08 -10.04
CA ASP A 172 -32.84 -10.82 -9.48
C ASP A 172 -31.75 -9.93 -8.90
N GLU A 173 -30.68 -10.53 -8.40
CA GLU A 173 -29.52 -9.78 -7.86
C GLU A 173 -28.80 -9.04 -9.00
N LEU A 174 -28.54 -9.70 -10.12
CA LEU A 174 -27.98 -9.05 -11.31
C LEU A 174 -28.89 -7.94 -11.85
N LYS A 175 -30.21 -8.17 -11.86
CA LYS A 175 -31.18 -7.15 -12.29
C LYS A 175 -31.07 -5.90 -11.42
N THR A 176 -30.92 -6.06 -10.12
CA THR A 176 -30.75 -4.96 -9.17
C THR A 176 -29.42 -4.25 -9.42
N ALA A 177 -28.32 -5.02 -9.53
CA ALA A 177 -27.00 -4.49 -9.84
C ALA A 177 -26.96 -3.66 -11.13
N ILE A 178 -27.63 -4.16 -12.19
CA ILE A 178 -27.74 -3.42 -13.47
C ILE A 178 -28.52 -2.12 -13.28
N LYS A 179 -29.64 -2.10 -12.53
CA LYS A 179 -30.38 -0.88 -12.25
C LYS A 179 -29.53 0.16 -11.53
N ASP A 180 -28.80 -0.27 -10.52
CA ASP A 180 -27.94 0.61 -9.72
C ASP A 180 -26.77 1.14 -10.55
N PHE A 181 -26.14 0.29 -11.34
CA PHE A 181 -25.12 0.70 -12.30
C PHE A 181 -25.64 1.70 -13.33
N GLN A 182 -26.80 1.40 -13.93
CA GLN A 182 -27.46 2.30 -14.90
C GLN A 182 -27.70 3.67 -14.29
N LYS A 183 -28.27 3.72 -13.08
CA LYS A 183 -28.53 4.96 -12.34
C LYS A 183 -27.25 5.74 -12.04
N ALA A 184 -26.20 5.06 -11.57
CA ALA A 184 -24.92 5.67 -11.25
C ALA A 184 -24.17 6.21 -12.48
N ASN A 185 -24.56 5.76 -13.69
CA ASN A 185 -23.87 6.08 -14.93
C ASN A 185 -24.75 6.86 -15.94
N ASP A 186 -25.79 7.52 -15.46
CA ASP A 186 -26.73 8.36 -16.25
C ASP A 186 -27.41 7.60 -17.39
N LEU A 187 -27.67 6.32 -17.20
CA LEU A 187 -28.49 5.49 -18.11
C LEU A 187 -29.91 5.33 -17.55
N LEU A 188 -30.85 4.95 -18.44
CA LEU A 188 -32.20 4.63 -18.00
C LEU A 188 -32.19 3.35 -17.13
N SER A 189 -32.55 3.48 -15.84
CA SER A 189 -32.49 2.42 -14.82
C SER A 189 -33.71 1.49 -14.90
N TYR A 190 -33.72 0.57 -15.85
CA TYR A 190 -34.79 -0.40 -16.05
C TYR A 190 -34.38 -1.89 -15.87
N GLY A 191 -33.09 -2.13 -15.59
CA GLY A 191 -32.62 -3.44 -15.20
C GLY A 191 -32.56 -4.47 -16.34
N VAL A 192 -32.29 -4.00 -17.56
CA VAL A 192 -32.01 -4.84 -18.73
C VAL A 192 -30.58 -4.58 -19.16
N LEU A 193 -29.85 -5.63 -19.45
CA LEU A 193 -28.49 -5.59 -19.99
C LEU A 193 -28.56 -5.41 -21.50
N ASP A 194 -28.93 -4.22 -21.94
CA ASP A 194 -28.92 -3.84 -23.35
C ASP A 194 -27.53 -3.45 -23.86
N ILE A 195 -27.39 -3.29 -25.16
CA ILE A 195 -26.09 -2.97 -25.78
C ILE A 195 -25.47 -1.66 -25.23
N PRO A 196 -26.21 -0.57 -25.04
CA PRO A 196 -25.66 0.62 -24.38
C PRO A 196 -25.14 0.35 -22.98
N THR A 197 -25.84 -0.47 -22.17
CA THR A 197 -25.44 -0.86 -20.83
C THR A 197 -24.16 -1.71 -20.86
N GLN A 198 -24.10 -2.72 -21.75
CA GLN A 198 -22.89 -3.55 -21.93
C GLN A 198 -21.66 -2.70 -22.29
N LYS A 199 -21.79 -1.79 -23.24
CA LYS A 199 -20.73 -0.86 -23.64
C LYS A 199 -20.30 0.07 -22.51
N LYS A 200 -21.25 0.52 -21.70
CA LYS A 200 -20.95 1.39 -20.56
C LYS A 200 -20.25 0.64 -19.46
N ILE A 201 -20.68 -0.60 -19.14
CA ILE A 201 -19.99 -1.48 -18.19
C ILE A 201 -18.54 -1.69 -18.64
N GLU A 202 -18.32 -2.10 -19.88
CA GLU A 202 -16.95 -2.31 -20.40
C GLU A 202 -16.08 -1.04 -20.31
N LYS A 203 -16.65 0.11 -20.68
CA LYS A 203 -15.96 1.40 -20.62
C LYS A 203 -15.55 1.81 -19.20
N VAL A 204 -16.37 1.50 -18.21
CA VAL A 204 -16.06 1.82 -16.80
C VAL A 204 -15.05 0.80 -16.27
N PHE A 205 -15.29 -0.49 -16.52
CA PHE A 205 -14.44 -1.60 -16.12
C PHE A 205 -13.01 -1.47 -16.64
N SER A 206 -12.82 -1.17 -17.92
CA SER A 206 -11.49 -1.01 -18.53
C SER A 206 -10.65 0.15 -17.96
N LYS A 207 -11.23 0.96 -17.06
CA LYS A 207 -10.52 2.04 -16.37
C LYS A 207 -10.08 1.66 -14.96
N ILE A 208 -10.47 0.48 -14.47
CA ILE A 208 -9.99 0.01 -13.17
C ILE A 208 -8.47 -0.08 -13.23
N GLU A 209 -7.84 0.50 -12.23
CA GLU A 209 -6.41 0.39 -11.99
C GLU A 209 -6.16 -0.70 -10.95
N VAL A 210 -5.25 -1.61 -11.26
CA VAL A 210 -4.82 -2.71 -10.38
C VAL A 210 -3.37 -2.43 -10.01
N THR A 211 -3.13 -2.29 -8.71
CA THR A 211 -1.77 -2.13 -8.19
C THR A 211 -1.21 -3.51 -7.82
N THR A 212 -0.08 -3.84 -8.41
CA THR A 212 0.72 -5.01 -8.03
C THR A 212 1.71 -4.59 -6.95
N ASP A 213 1.69 -5.28 -5.82
CA ASP A 213 2.63 -5.04 -4.72
C ASP A 213 3.95 -5.76 -4.96
N ASN A 214 4.72 -5.26 -5.94
CA ASN A 214 6.02 -5.80 -6.29
C ASN A 214 7.01 -5.77 -5.11
N GLN A 215 6.83 -4.84 -4.18
CA GLN A 215 7.67 -4.72 -2.98
C GLN A 215 7.44 -5.91 -2.06
N PHE A 216 6.18 -6.27 -1.81
CA PHE A 216 5.82 -7.45 -1.02
C PHE A 216 6.27 -8.74 -1.70
N GLU A 217 6.01 -8.89 -3.01
CA GLU A 217 6.47 -10.05 -3.77
C GLU A 217 7.98 -10.24 -3.66
N LYS A 218 8.75 -9.14 -3.79
CA LYS A 218 10.20 -9.18 -3.68
C LYS A 218 10.68 -9.54 -2.28
N ALA A 219 10.05 -9.03 -1.23
CA ALA A 219 10.35 -9.39 0.14
C ALA A 219 10.06 -10.88 0.39
N TYR A 220 8.93 -11.38 -0.12
CA TYR A 220 8.53 -12.78 0.02
C TYR A 220 9.53 -13.74 -0.66
N GLU A 221 9.98 -13.41 -1.88
CA GLU A 221 11.05 -14.14 -2.57
C GLU A 221 12.36 -14.18 -1.77
N LEU A 222 12.82 -13.03 -1.24
CA LEU A 222 14.06 -12.93 -0.47
C LEU A 222 14.01 -13.73 0.83
N MET A 223 12.83 -13.90 1.40
CA MET A 223 12.59 -14.78 2.56
C MET A 223 12.44 -16.25 2.17
N GLY A 224 12.59 -16.61 0.89
CA GLY A 224 12.52 -18.00 0.38
C GLY A 224 11.09 -18.46 0.04
N GLY A 225 10.13 -17.55 -0.05
CA GLY A 225 8.76 -17.85 -0.47
C GLY A 225 8.67 -18.11 -1.98
N ASN A 226 7.68 -18.90 -2.39
CA ASN A 226 7.35 -19.11 -3.80
C ASN A 226 6.13 -18.26 -4.18
N LEU A 227 6.25 -17.38 -5.19
CA LEU A 227 5.16 -16.49 -5.62
C LEU A 227 3.90 -17.25 -6.10
N GLU A 228 4.04 -18.50 -6.50
CA GLU A 228 2.88 -19.35 -6.83
C GLU A 228 1.95 -19.60 -5.63
N ASP A 229 2.49 -19.48 -4.40
CA ASP A 229 1.71 -19.66 -3.16
C ASP A 229 0.86 -18.41 -2.82
N LEU A 230 1.05 -17.29 -3.52
CA LEU A 230 0.33 -16.03 -3.32
C LEU A 230 -0.91 -15.87 -4.23
N ASN A 231 -1.14 -16.81 -5.17
CA ASN A 231 -2.22 -16.76 -6.18
C ASN A 231 -3.42 -17.62 -5.82
#